data_11c189d875e8839f7117fa52916be850
#
_entry.id   11c189d875e8839f7117fa52916be850
#
_cell.length_a   1.000
_cell.length_b   1.000
_cell.length_c   1.000
_cell.angle_alpha   90.00
_cell.angle_beta   90.00
_cell.angle_gamma   90.00
#
_symmetry.space_group_name_H-M   'P 1'
#
loop_
_entity.id
_entity.type
_entity.pdbx_description
1 polymer ?
#
loop_
_entity_poly.entity_id
_entity_poly.type
_entity_poly.pdbx_seq_one_letter_code
_entity_poly.pdbx_strand_id
1 'polypeptide(L)'
;MSLLYAQAFQALYYSADQIHHGLLPRHVRFVLDEFAAMPLPGFTRELATMRSRSISASVIIQNMAQIKELYKDSWETIPGNCDTILYLGGNESSTHKYVSEMLGKATIDTKTHGQTKGKSGSFSTNFQMSGRELLTPDEVRKLDNRYALLFIRGAGPVMDEKYDLMHHPAISHSSLGGAAPYIHHGTKPPVYTGRPLLRVGGTEAIHPLKEEFH
;
A
#
# COMPACT_ATOMS: atom_id res chain seq x y z
N MET A 1 -1.50 -14.50 -11.72
CA MET A 1 -1.22 -13.99 -10.34
C MET A 1 -2.48 -13.95 -9.49
N SER A 2 -3.55 -13.29 -9.87
CA SER A 2 -4.79 -13.19 -9.06
C SER A 2 -5.36 -14.53 -8.59
N LEU A 3 -5.34 -15.55 -9.44
CA LEU A 3 -5.80 -16.90 -9.08
C LEU A 3 -4.97 -17.53 -7.96
N LEU A 4 -3.64 -17.37 -7.99
CA LEU A 4 -2.74 -17.88 -6.96
C LEU A 4 -3.08 -17.28 -5.59
N TYR A 5 -3.25 -15.96 -5.52
CA TYR A 5 -3.61 -15.30 -4.27
C TYR A 5 -5.00 -15.70 -3.77
N ALA A 6 -5.99 -15.79 -4.68
CA ALA A 6 -7.32 -16.25 -4.32
C ALA A 6 -7.29 -17.66 -3.72
N GLN A 7 -6.55 -18.59 -4.33
CA GLN A 7 -6.36 -19.94 -3.82
C GLN A 7 -5.60 -19.96 -2.49
N ALA A 8 -4.57 -19.11 -2.34
CA ALA A 8 -3.83 -19.00 -1.08
C ALA A 8 -4.73 -18.52 0.06
N PHE A 9 -5.55 -17.49 -0.16
CA PHE A 9 -6.54 -17.05 0.83
C PHE A 9 -7.53 -18.15 1.19
N GLN A 10 -8.10 -18.82 0.20
CA GLN A 10 -9.03 -19.92 0.45
C GLN A 10 -8.39 -21.07 1.25
N ALA A 11 -7.17 -21.46 0.90
CA ALA A 11 -6.45 -22.52 1.60
C ALA A 11 -6.15 -22.14 3.05
N LEU A 12 -5.71 -20.90 3.30
CA LEU A 12 -5.42 -20.40 4.64
C LEU A 12 -6.70 -20.27 5.48
N TYR A 13 -7.79 -19.79 4.90
CA TYR A 13 -9.07 -19.69 5.59
C TYR A 13 -9.62 -21.07 5.92
N TYR A 14 -9.58 -22.01 4.97
CA TYR A 14 -9.94 -23.39 5.24
C TYR A 14 -9.09 -24.01 6.35
N SER A 15 -7.77 -23.79 6.31
CA SER A 15 -6.85 -24.26 7.34
C SER A 15 -7.17 -23.65 8.71
N ALA A 16 -7.40 -22.35 8.78
CA ALA A 16 -7.77 -21.68 10.02
C ALA A 16 -9.10 -22.22 10.57
N ASP A 17 -10.14 -22.23 9.74
CA ASP A 17 -11.50 -22.48 10.20
C ASP A 17 -11.77 -23.98 10.44
N GLN A 18 -11.24 -24.87 9.59
CA GLN A 18 -11.56 -26.30 9.65
C GLN A 18 -10.51 -27.15 10.39
N ILE A 19 -9.24 -26.68 10.42
CA ILE A 19 -8.16 -27.48 10.99
C ILE A 19 -7.69 -26.89 12.32
N HIS A 20 -7.66 -25.56 12.46
CA HIS A 20 -7.05 -24.88 13.59
C HIS A 20 -8.05 -24.09 14.45
N HIS A 21 -9.33 -24.43 14.43
CA HIS A 21 -10.35 -23.84 15.30
C HIS A 21 -10.46 -22.29 15.21
N GLY A 22 -10.29 -21.76 14.01
CA GLY A 22 -10.47 -20.34 13.69
C GLY A 22 -9.21 -19.47 13.71
N LEU A 23 -8.07 -19.98 14.15
CA LEU A 23 -6.82 -19.21 14.24
C LEU A 23 -5.63 -20.03 13.71
N LEU A 24 -4.90 -19.49 12.75
CA LEU A 24 -3.67 -20.16 12.28
C LEU A 24 -2.61 -20.24 13.39
N PRO A 25 -1.84 -21.34 13.49
CA PRO A 25 -0.81 -21.52 14.49
C PRO A 25 0.41 -20.60 14.30
N ARG A 26 0.55 -20.04 13.11
CA ARG A 26 1.56 -19.04 12.76
C ARG A 26 0.90 -17.89 12.02
N HIS A 27 1.34 -16.67 12.33
CA HIS A 27 0.91 -15.50 11.59
C HIS A 27 1.39 -15.54 10.14
N VAL A 28 0.48 -15.30 9.20
CA VAL A 28 0.78 -15.20 7.78
C VAL A 28 0.58 -13.77 7.31
N ARG A 29 1.64 -13.15 6.79
CA ARG A 29 1.59 -11.80 6.24
C ARG A 29 1.74 -11.83 4.72
N PHE A 30 0.76 -11.30 4.01
CA PHE A 30 0.86 -11.03 2.58
C PHE A 30 1.52 -9.68 2.35
N VAL A 31 2.53 -9.64 1.50
CA VAL A 31 3.12 -8.41 0.99
C VAL A 31 2.69 -8.29 -0.46
N LEU A 32 1.72 -7.43 -0.72
CA LEU A 32 1.07 -7.26 -2.03
C LEU A 32 1.66 -6.02 -2.70
N ASP A 33 2.83 -6.19 -3.30
CA ASP A 33 3.47 -5.15 -4.08
C ASP A 33 2.77 -5.00 -5.44
N GLU A 34 2.72 -3.78 -5.95
CA GLU A 34 1.98 -3.43 -7.16
C GLU A 34 0.52 -3.95 -7.16
N PHE A 35 -0.14 -3.85 -6.02
CA PHE A 35 -1.46 -4.43 -5.78
C PHE A 35 -2.48 -4.11 -6.87
N ALA A 36 -2.41 -2.90 -7.44
CA ALA A 36 -3.31 -2.48 -8.50
C ALA A 36 -3.14 -3.25 -9.81
N ALA A 37 -1.95 -3.83 -10.07
CA ALA A 37 -1.71 -4.68 -11.23
C ALA A 37 -2.32 -6.08 -11.10
N MET A 38 -2.75 -6.44 -9.89
CA MET A 38 -3.27 -7.77 -9.55
C MET A 38 -4.64 -7.65 -8.84
N PRO A 39 -5.71 -7.26 -9.55
CA PRO A 39 -7.02 -7.15 -8.91
C PRO A 39 -7.45 -8.50 -8.30
N LEU A 40 -7.76 -8.47 -7.00
CA LEU A 40 -8.21 -9.65 -6.27
C LEU A 40 -9.73 -9.54 -6.03
N PRO A 41 -10.54 -10.34 -6.72
CA PRO A 41 -11.99 -10.35 -6.49
C PRO A 41 -12.29 -10.69 -5.03
N GLY A 42 -13.16 -9.88 -4.38
CA GLY A 42 -13.55 -10.11 -2.99
C GLY A 42 -12.52 -9.69 -1.94
N PHE A 43 -11.40 -9.08 -2.32
CA PHE A 43 -10.33 -8.71 -1.39
C PHE A 43 -10.80 -7.81 -0.23
N THR A 44 -11.73 -6.91 -0.47
CA THR A 44 -12.31 -6.06 0.59
C THR A 44 -12.95 -6.87 1.71
N ARG A 45 -13.62 -7.98 1.36
CA ARG A 45 -14.20 -8.92 2.33
C ARG A 45 -13.10 -9.71 3.06
N GLU A 46 -12.10 -10.18 2.31
CA GLU A 46 -10.96 -10.92 2.89
C GLU A 46 -10.21 -10.01 3.87
N LEU A 47 -9.92 -8.78 3.50
CA LEU A 47 -9.23 -7.80 4.35
C LEU A 47 -9.98 -7.55 5.68
N ALA A 48 -11.30 -7.49 5.65
CA ALA A 48 -12.12 -7.28 6.83
C ALA A 48 -12.10 -8.47 7.81
N THR A 49 -11.82 -9.69 7.34
CA THR A 49 -11.96 -10.92 8.13
C THR A 49 -10.62 -11.64 8.42
N MET A 50 -9.54 -11.27 7.75
CA MET A 50 -8.25 -11.97 7.86
C MET A 50 -7.60 -11.85 9.24
N ARG A 51 -7.83 -10.75 9.94
CA ARG A 51 -7.23 -10.49 11.26
C ARG A 51 -7.59 -11.57 12.29
N SER A 52 -8.86 -11.99 12.33
CA SER A 52 -9.32 -13.02 13.28
C SER A 52 -8.64 -14.39 13.07
N ARG A 53 -8.05 -14.63 11.89
CA ARG A 53 -7.40 -15.86 11.50
C ARG A 53 -5.87 -15.81 11.58
N SER A 54 -5.31 -14.79 12.20
CA SER A 54 -3.85 -14.54 12.25
C SER A 54 -3.25 -14.32 10.84
N ILE A 55 -4.01 -13.64 9.99
CA ILE A 55 -3.55 -13.23 8.65
C ILE A 55 -3.52 -11.72 8.59
N SER A 56 -2.52 -11.15 7.93
CA SER A 56 -2.44 -9.72 7.62
C SER A 56 -1.98 -9.47 6.19
N ALA A 57 -2.26 -8.26 5.68
CA ALA A 57 -1.79 -7.82 4.39
C ALA A 57 -1.08 -6.46 4.48
N SER A 58 -0.01 -6.31 3.73
CA SER A 58 0.58 -5.03 3.38
C SER A 58 0.27 -4.76 1.92
N VAL A 59 -0.57 -3.76 1.68
CA VAL A 59 -1.00 -3.37 0.33
C VAL A 59 -0.14 -2.20 -0.12
N ILE A 60 0.62 -2.37 -1.19
CA ILE A 60 1.50 -1.36 -1.75
C ILE A 60 0.93 -0.89 -3.09
N ILE A 61 0.72 0.40 -3.21
CA ILE A 61 0.14 1.05 -4.39
C ILE A 61 0.95 2.27 -4.78
N GLN A 62 0.89 2.65 -6.03
CA GLN A 62 1.56 3.86 -6.51
C GLN A 62 0.76 5.12 -6.21
N ASN A 63 -0.58 5.04 -6.27
CA ASN A 63 -1.48 6.16 -6.02
C ASN A 63 -2.91 5.69 -5.69
N MET A 64 -3.70 6.59 -5.13
CA MET A 64 -5.09 6.30 -4.74
C MET A 64 -6.04 6.15 -5.93
N ALA A 65 -5.74 6.77 -7.07
CA ALA A 65 -6.58 6.65 -8.27
C ALA A 65 -6.68 5.20 -8.74
N GLN A 66 -5.61 4.42 -8.62
CA GLN A 66 -5.60 3.00 -8.98
C GLN A 66 -6.60 2.17 -8.17
N ILE A 67 -6.67 2.40 -6.86
CA ILE A 67 -7.66 1.69 -6.01
C ILE A 67 -9.08 2.15 -6.34
N LYS A 68 -9.29 3.44 -6.54
CA LYS A 68 -10.59 4.01 -6.89
C LYS A 68 -11.12 3.44 -8.21
N GLU A 69 -10.26 3.27 -9.20
CA GLU A 69 -10.61 2.67 -10.47
C GLU A 69 -11.02 1.19 -10.32
N LEU A 70 -10.24 0.42 -9.56
CA LEU A 70 -10.45 -1.02 -9.40
C LEU A 70 -11.65 -1.37 -8.53
N TYR A 71 -11.82 -0.69 -7.41
CA TYR A 71 -12.82 -1.02 -6.40
C TYR A 71 -14.02 -0.07 -6.36
N LYS A 72 -14.02 0.96 -7.23
CA LYS A 72 -15.13 1.92 -7.39
C LYS A 72 -15.67 2.38 -6.02
N ASP A 73 -16.96 2.17 -5.78
CA ASP A 73 -17.65 2.61 -4.55
C ASP A 73 -17.12 1.94 -3.27
N SER A 74 -16.42 0.80 -3.38
CA SER A 74 -15.89 0.07 -2.23
C SER A 74 -14.41 0.35 -1.92
N TRP A 75 -13.77 1.29 -2.63
CA TRP A 75 -12.33 1.55 -2.48
C TRP A 75 -11.92 1.98 -1.07
N GLU A 76 -12.77 2.74 -0.38
CA GLU A 76 -12.51 3.23 0.99
C GLU A 76 -12.42 2.10 2.01
N THR A 77 -13.01 0.94 1.71
CA THR A 77 -12.92 -0.25 2.56
C THR A 77 -11.47 -0.73 2.73
N ILE A 78 -10.61 -0.52 1.72
CA ILE A 78 -9.22 -0.97 1.77
C ILE A 78 -8.42 -0.16 2.80
N PRO A 79 -8.24 1.16 2.66
CA PRO A 79 -7.55 1.94 3.67
C PRO A 79 -8.28 1.94 5.02
N GLY A 80 -9.62 1.86 5.02
CA GLY A 80 -10.44 1.81 6.23
C GLY A 80 -10.19 0.57 7.10
N ASN A 81 -9.78 -0.55 6.52
CA ASN A 81 -9.38 -1.77 7.24
C ASN A 81 -7.88 -1.85 7.55
N CYS A 82 -7.09 -0.88 7.13
CA CYS A 82 -5.69 -0.78 7.49
C CYS A 82 -5.51 0.00 8.79
N ASP A 83 -4.82 -0.58 9.77
CA ASP A 83 -4.49 0.11 11.02
C ASP A 83 -3.34 1.10 10.86
N THR A 84 -2.54 0.94 9.80
CA THR A 84 -1.39 1.77 9.49
C THR A 84 -1.38 2.14 8.02
N ILE A 85 -1.17 3.41 7.73
CA ILE A 85 -0.96 3.93 6.37
C ILE A 85 0.38 4.67 6.35
N LEU A 86 1.24 4.32 5.40
CA LEU A 86 2.53 4.96 5.19
C LEU A 86 2.53 5.65 3.82
N TYR A 87 2.72 6.96 3.82
CA TYR A 87 2.88 7.76 2.60
C TYR A 87 4.35 8.05 2.35
N LEU A 88 4.85 7.63 1.20
CA LEU A 88 6.24 7.77 0.79
C LEU A 88 6.47 8.83 -0.30
N GLY A 89 5.45 9.63 -0.60
CA GLY A 89 5.50 10.60 -1.68
C GLY A 89 4.79 10.10 -2.94
N GLY A 90 4.57 11.00 -3.88
CA GLY A 90 3.91 10.72 -5.15
C GLY A 90 3.53 12.02 -5.87
N ASN A 91 3.06 11.92 -7.12
CA ASN A 91 2.69 13.08 -7.94
C ASN A 91 1.20 13.12 -8.33
N GLU A 92 0.37 12.27 -7.73
CA GLU A 92 -1.04 12.13 -8.09
C GLU A 92 -1.93 12.94 -7.14
N SER A 93 -2.79 13.80 -7.71
CA SER A 93 -3.53 14.83 -6.96
C SER A 93 -4.59 14.27 -5.99
N SER A 94 -5.23 13.14 -6.31
CA SER A 94 -6.22 12.54 -5.40
C SER A 94 -5.56 11.92 -4.19
N THR A 95 -4.32 11.45 -4.33
CA THR A 95 -3.48 10.99 -3.20
C THR A 95 -3.09 12.15 -2.30
N HIS A 96 -2.68 13.29 -2.86
CA HIS A 96 -2.33 14.47 -2.06
C HIS A 96 -3.53 14.98 -1.24
N LYS A 97 -4.72 15.02 -1.86
CA LYS A 97 -5.96 15.40 -1.15
C LYS A 97 -6.26 14.43 -0.01
N TYR A 98 -6.21 13.14 -0.29
CA TYR A 98 -6.47 12.10 0.71
C TYR A 98 -5.51 12.20 1.91
N VAL A 99 -4.22 12.38 1.65
CA VAL A 99 -3.19 12.54 2.69
C VAL A 99 -3.40 13.82 3.49
N SER A 100 -3.71 14.94 2.84
CA SER A 100 -4.02 16.22 3.49
C SER A 100 -5.24 16.11 4.41
N GLU A 101 -6.30 15.44 3.97
CA GLU A 101 -7.51 15.16 4.77
C GLU A 101 -7.19 14.29 5.98
N MET A 102 -6.35 13.27 5.83
CA MET A 102 -5.90 12.40 6.94
C MET A 102 -5.04 13.14 7.97
N LEU A 103 -4.24 14.11 7.55
CA LEU A 103 -3.46 14.96 8.46
C LEU A 103 -4.36 15.81 9.35
N GLY A 104 -5.52 16.22 8.82
CA GLY A 104 -6.48 17.05 9.54
C GLY A 104 -6.06 18.52 9.58
N LYS A 105 -6.67 19.26 10.53
CA LYS A 105 -6.51 20.70 10.66
C LYS A 105 -5.91 21.06 12.02
N ALA A 106 -5.05 22.08 12.03
CA ALA A 106 -4.60 22.75 13.24
C ALA A 106 -5.26 24.10 13.37
N THR A 107 -5.54 24.52 14.60
CA THR A 107 -5.97 25.89 14.87
C THR A 107 -4.78 26.81 14.84
N ILE A 108 -4.80 27.83 13.99
CA ILE A 108 -3.81 28.89 13.96
C ILE A 108 -4.43 30.19 14.44
N ASP A 109 -3.68 30.89 15.29
CA ASP A 109 -4.03 32.23 15.75
C ASP A 109 -3.55 33.24 14.72
N THR A 110 -4.46 33.88 14.02
CA THR A 110 -4.13 34.96 13.09
C THR A 110 -4.35 36.29 13.78
N LYS A 111 -3.28 37.07 13.98
CA LYS A 111 -3.34 38.44 14.47
C LYS A 111 -3.40 39.37 13.28
N THR A 112 -4.52 40.04 13.09
CA THR A 112 -4.65 41.08 12.07
C THR A 112 -4.53 42.46 12.76
N HIS A 113 -3.53 43.23 12.35
CA HIS A 113 -3.33 44.62 12.81
C HIS A 113 -3.97 45.58 11.82
N GLY A 114 -5.03 46.24 12.22
CA GLY A 114 -5.61 47.36 11.46
C GLY A 114 -5.10 48.70 12.02
N GLN A 115 -4.44 49.52 11.20
CA GLN A 115 -4.06 50.85 11.54
C GLN A 115 -4.76 51.84 10.61
N THR A 116 -5.65 52.66 11.14
CA THR A 116 -6.27 53.76 10.40
C THR A 116 -5.48 55.07 10.65
N LYS A 117 -4.87 55.61 9.58
CA LYS A 117 -4.21 56.90 9.62
C LYS A 117 -5.23 58.04 9.44
N GLY A 118 -5.61 58.70 10.49
CA GLY A 118 -6.46 59.89 10.50
C GLY A 118 -6.27 60.70 11.76
N LYS A 119 -6.80 61.95 11.82
CA LYS A 119 -6.69 62.88 12.96
C LYS A 119 -7.17 62.30 14.33
N SER A 120 -7.78 61.12 14.31
CA SER A 120 -8.20 60.35 15.47
C SER A 120 -7.84 58.89 15.20
N GLY A 121 -6.52 58.57 15.16
CA GLY A 121 -5.99 57.26 14.86
C GLY A 121 -6.50 56.20 15.86
N SER A 122 -7.19 55.20 15.35
CA SER A 122 -7.62 54.00 16.09
C SER A 122 -6.74 52.80 15.78
N PHE A 123 -6.26 52.14 16.81
CA PHE A 123 -5.52 50.90 16.73
C PHE A 123 -6.46 49.75 17.12
N SER A 124 -6.74 48.85 16.19
CA SER A 124 -7.52 47.66 16.53
C SER A 124 -6.70 46.41 16.25
N THR A 125 -6.57 45.55 17.23
CA THR A 125 -5.96 44.21 17.08
C THR A 125 -7.11 43.20 17.09
N ASN A 126 -7.31 42.54 15.99
CA ASN A 126 -8.34 41.51 15.88
C ASN A 126 -7.65 40.12 15.97
N PHE A 127 -8.10 39.30 16.93
CA PHE A 127 -7.66 37.91 17.07
C PHE A 127 -8.67 37.02 16.38
N GLN A 128 -8.27 36.34 15.36
CA GLN A 128 -9.12 35.36 14.67
C GLN A 128 -8.48 33.98 14.74
N MET A 129 -9.19 33.06 15.39
CA MET A 129 -8.85 31.63 15.35
C MET A 129 -9.36 31.07 14.04
N SER A 130 -8.48 30.51 13.23
CA SER A 130 -8.82 29.85 11.97
C SER A 130 -8.23 28.46 11.93
N GLY A 131 -9.05 27.48 11.50
CA GLY A 131 -8.56 26.12 11.23
C GLY A 131 -7.82 26.07 9.89
N ARG A 132 -6.54 25.72 9.90
CA ARG A 132 -5.76 25.46 8.70
C ARG A 132 -5.43 23.96 8.59
N GLU A 133 -5.45 23.41 7.39
CA GLU A 133 -4.90 22.07 7.13
C GLU A 133 -3.44 22.02 7.59
N LEU A 134 -3.06 20.94 8.28
CA LEU A 134 -1.66 20.74 8.74
C LEU A 134 -0.68 20.82 7.56
N LEU A 135 -1.00 20.12 6.47
CA LEU A 135 -0.37 20.30 5.16
C LEU A 135 -1.49 20.37 4.13
N THR A 136 -1.50 21.40 3.32
CA THR A 136 -2.38 21.49 2.15
C THR A 136 -1.97 20.45 1.09
N PRO A 137 -2.84 20.06 0.15
CA PRO A 137 -2.48 19.13 -0.93
C PRO A 137 -1.23 19.57 -1.72
N ASP A 138 -1.03 20.88 -1.88
CA ASP A 138 0.16 21.44 -2.53
C ASP A 138 1.43 21.27 -1.69
N GLU A 139 1.32 21.41 -0.38
CA GLU A 139 2.42 21.18 0.57
C GLU A 139 2.76 19.68 0.63
N VAL A 140 1.77 18.80 0.64
CA VAL A 140 1.97 17.34 0.53
C VAL A 140 2.71 16.98 -0.76
N ARG A 141 2.34 17.59 -1.90
CA ARG A 141 3.02 17.39 -3.18
C ARG A 141 4.49 17.83 -3.15
N LYS A 142 4.80 18.88 -2.39
CA LYS A 142 6.14 19.46 -2.27
C LYS A 142 6.96 18.86 -1.13
N LEU A 143 6.43 17.87 -0.42
CA LEU A 143 7.14 17.22 0.68
C LEU A 143 8.49 16.70 0.18
N ASP A 144 9.56 17.05 0.90
CA ASP A 144 10.91 16.56 0.57
C ASP A 144 10.95 15.05 0.57
N ASN A 145 11.53 14.46 -0.48
CA ASN A 145 11.58 13.01 -0.67
C ASN A 145 12.30 12.25 0.46
N ARG A 146 13.01 12.91 1.32
CA ARG A 146 13.60 12.30 2.53
C ARG A 146 12.56 11.87 3.53
N TYR A 147 11.40 12.53 3.58
CA TYR A 147 10.38 12.30 4.59
C TYR A 147 9.28 11.34 4.14
N ALA A 148 8.73 10.67 5.12
CA ALA A 148 7.52 9.89 5.03
C ALA A 148 6.48 10.39 6.02
N LEU A 149 5.19 10.16 5.74
CA LEU A 149 4.11 10.43 6.67
C LEU A 149 3.52 9.09 7.11
N LEU A 150 3.46 8.88 8.42
CA LEU A 150 2.95 7.67 9.03
C LEU A 150 1.66 7.98 9.80
N PHE A 151 0.62 7.24 9.51
CA PHE A 151 -0.67 7.29 10.17
C PHE A 151 -0.93 5.95 10.85
N ILE A 152 -1.15 5.99 12.16
CA ILE A 152 -1.50 4.81 12.96
C ILE A 152 -2.83 5.09 13.63
N ARG A 153 -3.77 4.14 13.54
CA ARG A 153 -5.08 4.28 14.18
C ARG A 153 -4.94 4.56 15.68
N GLY A 154 -5.57 5.64 16.14
CA GLY A 154 -5.53 6.07 17.55
C GLY A 154 -4.31 6.90 17.94
N ALA A 155 -3.42 7.21 17.00
CA ALA A 155 -2.28 8.10 17.19
C ALA A 155 -2.36 9.32 16.26
N GLY A 156 -1.69 10.41 16.63
CA GLY A 156 -1.49 11.54 15.72
C GLY A 156 -0.58 11.17 14.55
N PRO A 157 -0.68 11.90 13.43
CA PRO A 157 0.21 11.68 12.29
C PRO A 157 1.67 11.98 12.66
N VAL A 158 2.59 11.20 12.11
CA VAL A 158 4.02 11.34 12.34
C VAL A 158 4.71 11.61 10.99
N MET A 159 5.61 12.58 10.96
CA MET A 159 6.53 12.81 9.85
C MET A 159 7.93 12.44 10.30
N ASP A 160 8.60 11.57 9.56
CA ASP A 160 9.95 11.10 9.89
C ASP A 160 10.75 10.84 8.61
N GLU A 161 12.05 10.70 8.74
CA GLU A 161 12.93 10.37 7.64
C GLU A 161 12.72 8.94 7.17
N LYS A 162 12.78 8.73 5.87
CA LYS A 162 12.75 7.39 5.28
C LYS A 162 14.00 6.63 5.69
N TYR A 163 13.82 5.36 6.00
CA TYR A 163 14.93 4.47 6.32
C TYR A 163 15.88 4.33 5.12
N ASP A 164 17.16 4.53 5.34
CA ASP A 164 18.18 4.27 4.32
C ASP A 164 18.41 2.75 4.19
N LEU A 165 17.97 2.21 3.07
CA LEU A 165 18.07 0.79 2.76
C LEU A 165 19.51 0.26 2.77
N MET A 166 20.51 1.13 2.48
CA MET A 166 21.91 0.73 2.49
C MET A 166 22.42 0.36 3.89
N HIS A 167 21.74 0.85 4.93
CA HIS A 167 22.04 0.50 6.33
C HIS A 167 21.29 -0.76 6.82
N HIS A 168 20.48 -1.41 5.95
CA HIS A 168 19.74 -2.60 6.37
C HIS A 168 20.69 -3.80 6.60
N PRO A 169 20.60 -4.50 7.75
CA PRO A 169 21.50 -5.61 8.08
C PRO A 169 21.56 -6.72 7.01
N ALA A 170 20.46 -6.95 6.30
CA ALA A 170 20.36 -7.96 5.24
C ALA A 170 20.60 -7.41 3.83
N ILE A 171 21.14 -6.20 3.67
CA ILE A 171 21.35 -5.59 2.35
C ILE A 171 22.23 -6.48 1.44
N SER A 172 23.22 -7.16 2.02
CA SER A 172 24.11 -8.07 1.29
C SER A 172 23.41 -9.27 0.65
N HIS A 173 22.15 -9.57 1.07
CA HIS A 173 21.33 -10.62 0.48
C HIS A 173 20.41 -10.12 -0.65
N SER A 174 20.48 -8.85 -0.97
CA SER A 174 19.71 -8.22 -2.05
C SER A 174 20.59 -7.86 -3.25
N SER A 175 19.98 -7.67 -4.40
CA SER A 175 20.68 -7.18 -5.59
C SER A 175 21.35 -5.82 -5.38
N LEU A 176 20.76 -4.94 -4.55
CA LEU A 176 21.36 -3.65 -4.17
C LEU A 176 22.67 -3.83 -3.39
N GLY A 177 22.75 -4.87 -2.57
CA GLY A 177 23.96 -5.23 -1.82
C GLY A 177 24.92 -6.14 -2.58
N GLY A 178 24.68 -6.39 -3.88
CA GLY A 178 25.57 -7.19 -4.73
C GLY A 178 25.36 -8.70 -4.65
N ALA A 179 24.23 -9.17 -4.08
CA ALA A 179 23.92 -10.59 -4.06
C ALA A 179 23.71 -11.12 -5.48
N ALA A 180 24.24 -12.31 -5.74
CA ALA A 180 23.95 -13.02 -6.98
C ALA A 180 22.45 -13.39 -7.06
N PRO A 181 21.84 -13.42 -8.26
CA PRO A 181 20.48 -13.88 -8.45
C PRO A 181 20.29 -15.28 -7.87
N TYR A 182 19.16 -15.48 -7.18
CA TYR A 182 18.81 -16.80 -6.68
C TYR A 182 18.46 -17.74 -7.84
N ILE A 183 19.11 -18.90 -7.90
CA ILE A 183 18.85 -19.93 -8.91
C ILE A 183 17.97 -21.01 -8.28
N HIS A 184 16.73 -21.14 -8.76
CA HIS A 184 15.81 -22.17 -8.34
C HIS A 184 16.27 -23.55 -8.85
N HIS A 185 16.22 -24.57 -8.01
CA HIS A 185 16.47 -25.97 -8.36
C HIS A 185 17.90 -26.28 -8.89
N GLY A 186 18.90 -25.51 -8.50
CA GLY A 186 20.28 -25.72 -8.91
C GLY A 186 20.56 -25.19 -10.33
N THR A 187 21.65 -25.63 -10.93
CA THR A 187 22.20 -25.11 -12.20
C THR A 187 21.42 -25.51 -13.46
N LYS A 188 20.40 -26.35 -13.34
CA LYS A 188 19.57 -26.74 -14.50
C LYS A 188 18.11 -26.40 -14.22
N PRO A 189 17.45 -25.60 -15.09
CA PRO A 189 16.01 -25.42 -15.01
C PRO A 189 15.34 -26.80 -15.13
N PRO A 190 14.23 -27.06 -14.45
CA PRO A 190 13.50 -28.30 -14.58
C PRO A 190 13.08 -28.47 -16.04
N VAL A 191 13.51 -29.56 -16.66
CA VAL A 191 13.01 -29.90 -17.99
C VAL A 191 11.55 -30.30 -17.82
N TYR A 192 10.65 -29.53 -18.42
CA TYR A 192 9.24 -29.86 -18.42
C TYR A 192 9.04 -31.12 -19.28
N THR A 193 8.84 -32.24 -18.61
CA THR A 193 8.54 -33.54 -19.26
C THR A 193 7.04 -33.85 -19.27
N GLY A 194 6.20 -32.88 -18.91
CA GLY A 194 4.75 -33.06 -18.77
C GLY A 194 4.06 -33.34 -20.08
N ARG A 195 3.06 -34.21 -20.03
CA ARG A 195 2.08 -34.39 -21.11
C ARG A 195 1.27 -33.08 -21.23
N PRO A 196 0.82 -32.71 -22.45
CA PRO A 196 0.00 -31.49 -22.62
C PRO A 196 -1.24 -31.55 -21.71
N LEU A 197 -1.44 -30.49 -20.92
CA LEU A 197 -2.51 -30.41 -19.92
C LEU A 197 -3.89 -30.19 -20.53
N LEU A 198 -3.98 -29.79 -21.81
CA LEU A 198 -5.25 -29.49 -22.47
C LEU A 198 -5.29 -30.12 -23.85
N ARG A 199 -6.37 -30.89 -24.11
CA ARG A 199 -6.84 -31.20 -25.47
C ARG A 199 -7.92 -30.18 -25.78
N VAL A 200 -7.68 -29.26 -26.68
CA VAL A 200 -8.70 -28.36 -27.21
C VAL A 200 -9.33 -29.10 -28.41
N GLY A 201 -10.58 -29.49 -28.27
CA GLY A 201 -11.53 -29.95 -29.25
C GLY A 201 -10.98 -30.33 -30.63
N GLY A 202 -10.28 -31.45 -30.73
CA GLY A 202 -9.73 -31.96 -31.98
C GLY A 202 -8.71 -33.05 -31.70
N THR A 203 -8.52 -33.92 -32.69
CA THR A 203 -7.67 -35.10 -32.61
C THR A 203 -6.15 -34.82 -32.56
N GLU A 204 -5.73 -33.57 -32.61
CA GLU A 204 -4.32 -33.24 -32.58
C GLU A 204 -3.86 -32.81 -31.19
N ALA A 205 -2.84 -33.48 -30.67
CA ALA A 205 -2.18 -33.12 -29.44
C ALA A 205 -1.31 -31.86 -29.66
N ILE A 206 -1.48 -30.85 -28.81
CA ILE A 206 -0.56 -29.72 -28.79
C ILE A 206 0.79 -30.25 -28.32
N HIS A 207 1.76 -30.26 -29.20
CA HIS A 207 3.14 -30.59 -28.83
C HIS A 207 3.73 -29.45 -28.02
N PRO A 208 4.47 -29.71 -26.93
CA PRO A 208 5.22 -28.68 -26.23
C PRO A 208 6.23 -28.08 -27.20
N LEU A 209 6.30 -26.75 -27.22
CA LEU A 209 7.36 -26.05 -27.93
C LEU A 209 8.71 -26.53 -27.36
N LYS A 210 9.51 -27.15 -28.20
CA LYS A 210 10.94 -27.37 -27.88
C LYS A 210 11.62 -26.01 -27.99
N GLU A 211 11.77 -25.34 -26.88
CA GLU A 211 12.70 -24.23 -26.79
C GLU A 211 14.10 -24.81 -26.72
N GLU A 212 14.77 -24.89 -27.88
CA GLU A 212 16.21 -25.06 -27.94
C GLU A 212 16.83 -23.70 -27.62
N PHE A 213 17.20 -23.50 -26.37
CA PHE A 213 18.09 -22.41 -25.99
C PHE A 213 19.53 -22.89 -26.23
N HIS A 214 20.19 -22.26 -27.17
CA HIS A 214 21.64 -22.32 -27.35
C HIS A 214 22.34 -21.45 -26.31
#